data_acc98681d5bc981b2fb371dac1d54bc5
#
_entry.id   acc98681d5bc981b2fb371dac1d54bc5
#
_cell.length_a   1.000
_cell.length_b   1.000
_cell.length_c   1.000
_cell.angle_alpha   90.00
_cell.angle_beta   90.00
_cell.angle_gamma   90.00
#
_symmetry.space_group_name_H-M   'P 1'
#
loop_
_entity.id
_entity.type
_entity.pdbx_description
1 polymer ?
#
loop_
_entity_poly.entity_id
_entity_poly.type
_entity_poly.pdbx_seq_one_letter_code
_entity_poly.pdbx_strand_id
1 'polypeptide(L)'
;MGHLGILPQTDTKFTFKGKKLAERNKILRDAKLLEKSGIFSIVLECVETKLSKQITKELKIPTIGIGSSVNCDGQVLVIDDLIGLSKSNLKFVKKYADVNKIINIAVKKYKSEVIKKQFPNTQHSFKN
;
A
#
# COMPACT_ATOMS: atom_id res chain seq x y z
N MET A 1 14.43 6.67 7.21
CA MET A 1 13.05 6.29 7.63
C MET A 1 13.10 4.90 8.25
N GLY A 2 12.42 4.68 9.38
CA GLY A 2 12.27 3.37 9.99
C GLY A 2 11.06 2.60 9.47
N HIS A 3 10.99 1.28 9.75
CA HIS A 3 9.86 0.43 9.40
C HIS A 3 9.64 -0.61 10.49
N LEU A 4 8.41 -0.72 10.97
CA LEU A 4 7.97 -1.74 11.94
C LEU A 4 6.64 -2.36 11.52
N GLY A 5 6.41 -3.57 11.99
CA GLY A 5 5.23 -4.35 11.66
C GLY A 5 5.56 -5.51 10.73
N ILE A 6 4.79 -5.69 9.67
CA ILE A 6 5.10 -6.65 8.61
C ILE A 6 6.31 -6.13 7.81
N LEU A 7 7.23 -7.04 7.52
CA LEU A 7 8.35 -6.81 6.61
C LEU A 7 8.11 -7.65 5.36
N PRO A 8 7.61 -7.08 4.25
CA PRO A 8 7.24 -7.84 3.05
C PRO A 8 8.37 -8.71 2.48
N GLN A 9 9.62 -8.32 2.73
CA GLN A 9 10.79 -9.06 2.27
C GLN A 9 11.03 -10.38 3.03
N THR A 10 10.50 -10.52 4.25
CA THR A 10 10.77 -11.66 5.13
C THR A 10 9.51 -12.35 5.66
N ASP A 11 8.42 -11.62 5.76
CA ASP A 11 7.15 -12.18 6.25
C ASP A 11 6.38 -12.87 5.11
N THR A 12 6.19 -14.18 5.23
CA THR A 12 5.45 -15.00 4.25
C THR A 12 3.92 -14.94 4.44
N LYS A 13 3.45 -14.44 5.59
CA LYS A 13 2.02 -14.34 5.92
C LYS A 13 1.65 -12.92 6.33
N PHE A 14 0.66 -12.35 5.65
CA PHE A 14 0.09 -11.04 6.01
C PHE A 14 -0.83 -11.17 7.23
N THR A 15 -0.23 -11.25 8.42
CA THR A 15 -0.95 -11.19 9.71
C THR A 15 -0.50 -9.96 10.47
N PHE A 16 -1.46 -9.18 11.00
CA PHE A 16 -1.11 -7.98 11.74
C PHE A 16 -0.26 -8.31 12.99
N LYS A 17 0.65 -7.41 13.31
CA LYS A 17 1.62 -7.51 14.42
C LYS A 17 1.13 -6.77 15.66
N GLY A 18 1.64 -7.17 16.83
CA GLY A 18 1.27 -6.53 18.10
C GLY A 18 0.02 -7.12 18.74
N LYS A 19 -0.38 -8.34 18.38
CA LYS A 19 -1.52 -9.04 19.00
C LYS A 19 -1.19 -9.52 20.39
N LYS A 20 -0.01 -10.12 20.59
CA LYS A 20 0.44 -10.65 21.88
C LYS A 20 1.18 -9.59 22.67
N LEU A 21 1.05 -9.58 24.01
CA LEU A 21 1.66 -8.58 24.87
C LEU A 21 3.18 -8.48 24.69
N ALA A 22 3.87 -9.62 24.60
CA ALA A 22 5.31 -9.64 24.38
C ALA A 22 5.71 -8.97 23.05
N GLU A 23 4.95 -9.23 21.98
CA GLU A 23 5.17 -8.62 20.68
C GLU A 23 4.87 -7.10 20.71
N ARG A 24 3.78 -6.69 21.38
CA ARG A 24 3.48 -5.25 21.59
C ARG A 24 4.63 -4.52 22.26
N ASN A 25 5.11 -5.07 23.36
CA ASN A 25 6.20 -4.48 24.15
C ASN A 25 7.49 -4.41 23.31
N LYS A 26 7.76 -5.42 22.49
CA LYS A 26 8.89 -5.44 21.57
C LYS A 26 8.76 -4.31 20.54
N ILE A 27 7.64 -4.23 19.82
CA ILE A 27 7.40 -3.21 18.78
C ILE A 27 7.51 -1.80 19.37
N LEU A 28 6.93 -1.54 20.55
CA LEU A 28 7.01 -0.25 21.20
C LEU A 28 8.44 0.13 21.58
N ARG A 29 9.21 -0.83 22.11
CA ARG A 29 10.63 -0.63 22.44
C ARG A 29 11.45 -0.37 21.17
N ASP A 30 11.24 -1.16 20.12
CA ASP A 30 11.94 -1.03 18.85
C ASP A 30 11.65 0.35 18.22
N ALA A 31 10.41 0.85 18.29
CA ALA A 31 10.03 2.18 17.80
C ALA A 31 10.86 3.28 18.52
N LYS A 32 10.98 3.22 19.84
CA LYS A 32 11.78 4.16 20.62
C LYS A 32 13.28 4.06 20.34
N LEU A 33 13.78 2.86 20.10
CA LEU A 33 15.19 2.66 19.72
C LEU A 33 15.48 3.26 18.35
N LEU A 34 14.59 3.05 17.37
CA LEU A 34 14.72 3.64 16.04
C LEU A 34 14.70 5.17 16.09
N GLU A 35 13.79 5.76 16.87
CA GLU A 35 13.78 7.22 17.08
C GLU A 35 15.09 7.72 17.67
N LYS A 36 15.61 7.05 18.72
CA LYS A 36 16.91 7.39 19.32
C LYS A 36 18.08 7.25 18.35
N SER A 37 17.95 6.39 17.34
CA SER A 37 18.96 6.22 16.29
C SER A 37 18.94 7.34 15.24
N GLY A 38 18.06 8.33 15.40
CA GLY A 38 18.02 9.52 14.53
C GLY A 38 17.25 9.35 13.23
N ILE A 39 16.31 8.38 13.14
CA ILE A 39 15.41 8.35 12.00
C ILE A 39 14.46 9.55 12.01
N PHE A 40 14.09 10.06 10.85
CA PHE A 40 13.21 11.23 10.72
C PHE A 40 11.71 10.89 10.67
N SER A 41 11.35 9.63 10.40
CA SER A 41 9.96 9.13 10.39
C SER A 41 9.95 7.61 10.45
N ILE A 42 8.78 7.01 10.75
CA ILE A 42 8.62 5.57 10.85
C ILE A 42 7.34 5.10 10.16
N VAL A 43 7.46 4.03 9.37
CA VAL A 43 6.31 3.31 8.80
C VAL A 43 5.84 2.24 9.78
N LEU A 44 4.53 2.18 10.00
CA LEU A 44 3.86 1.14 10.79
C LEU A 44 2.98 0.32 9.85
N GLU A 45 3.46 -0.87 9.42
CA GLU A 45 2.76 -1.73 8.47
C GLU A 45 2.04 -2.87 9.19
N CYS A 46 0.71 -2.90 9.06
CA CYS A 46 -0.15 -3.90 9.68
C CYS A 46 0.10 -4.08 11.19
N VAL A 47 0.34 -2.99 11.89
CA VAL A 47 0.46 -2.97 13.36
C VAL A 47 -0.92 -2.77 13.96
N GLU A 48 -1.20 -3.46 15.08
CA GLU A 48 -2.48 -3.37 15.79
C GLU A 48 -2.85 -1.91 16.09
N THR A 49 -4.11 -1.55 15.87
CA THR A 49 -4.62 -0.17 15.87
C THR A 49 -4.32 0.59 17.17
N LYS A 50 -4.55 -0.04 18.34
CA LYS A 50 -4.30 0.62 19.64
C LYS A 50 -2.81 0.80 19.88
N LEU A 51 -1.99 -0.16 19.45
CA LEU A 51 -0.53 -0.07 19.55
C LEU A 51 0.01 1.03 18.64
N SER A 52 -0.46 1.10 17.40
CA SER A 52 -0.06 2.18 16.47
C SER A 52 -0.42 3.56 17.02
N LYS A 53 -1.63 3.72 17.57
CA LYS A 53 -2.05 4.96 18.24
C LYS A 53 -1.15 5.30 19.43
N GLN A 54 -0.74 4.30 20.21
CA GLN A 54 0.18 4.48 21.34
C GLN A 54 1.55 4.93 20.84
N ILE A 55 2.12 4.26 19.84
CA ILE A 55 3.41 4.61 19.24
C ILE A 55 3.40 6.05 18.73
N THR A 56 2.35 6.44 17.97
CA THR A 56 2.20 7.81 17.47
C THR A 56 2.19 8.86 18.59
N LYS A 57 1.57 8.55 19.73
CA LYS A 57 1.56 9.46 20.88
C LYS A 57 2.89 9.57 21.61
N GLU A 58 3.69 8.51 21.61
CA GLU A 58 4.92 8.43 22.39
C GLU A 58 6.15 8.87 21.61
N LEU A 59 6.12 8.81 20.27
CA LEU A 59 7.22 9.30 19.43
C LEU A 59 7.07 10.78 19.13
N LYS A 60 8.20 11.44 18.88
CA LYS A 60 8.29 12.84 18.43
C LYS A 60 8.41 12.96 16.91
N ILE A 61 8.74 11.87 16.24
CA ILE A 61 8.88 11.79 14.78
C ILE A 61 7.55 11.35 14.13
N PRO A 62 7.27 11.78 12.90
CA PRO A 62 6.06 11.36 12.18
C PRO A 62 5.95 9.85 12.01
N THR A 63 4.74 9.35 12.24
CA THR A 63 4.35 7.96 11.97
C THR A 63 3.52 7.88 10.71
N ILE A 64 3.81 6.91 9.84
CA ILE A 64 3.11 6.66 8.57
C ILE A 64 2.49 5.28 8.63
N GLY A 65 1.16 5.22 8.62
CA GLY A 65 0.41 3.97 8.68
C GLY A 65 0.18 3.36 7.30
N ILE A 66 0.30 2.04 7.22
CA ILE A 66 -0.27 1.22 6.14
C ILE A 66 -0.92 -0.01 6.75
N GLY A 67 -2.26 -0.10 6.66
CA GLY A 67 -3.00 -1.15 7.33
C GLY A 67 -2.91 -1.14 8.86
N SER A 68 -2.66 0.03 9.46
CA SER A 68 -2.48 0.21 10.90
C SER A 68 -3.60 1.06 11.52
N SER A 69 -3.32 2.31 11.88
CA SER A 69 -4.27 3.17 12.59
C SER A 69 -4.50 4.49 11.84
N VAL A 70 -5.74 4.96 11.85
CA VAL A 70 -6.10 6.32 11.42
C VAL A 70 -5.43 7.40 12.27
N ASN A 71 -4.93 7.06 13.46
CA ASN A 71 -4.25 7.99 14.35
C ASN A 71 -2.75 8.19 14.04
N CYS A 72 -2.19 7.49 13.04
CA CYS A 72 -0.87 7.82 12.52
C CYS A 72 -0.91 9.20 11.85
N ASP A 73 0.22 9.91 11.85
CA ASP A 73 0.32 11.28 11.31
C ASP A 73 0.10 11.31 9.80
N GLY A 74 0.49 10.24 9.10
CA GLY A 74 0.24 10.05 7.67
C GLY A 74 -0.18 8.63 7.33
N GLN A 75 -0.63 8.44 6.10
CA GLN A 75 -1.00 7.14 5.53
C GLN A 75 -0.32 6.95 4.17
N VAL A 76 0.05 5.73 3.87
CA VAL A 76 0.54 5.33 2.55
C VAL A 76 -0.24 4.11 2.06
N LEU A 77 -0.43 4.02 0.76
CA LEU A 77 -0.97 2.85 0.09
C LEU A 77 -0.25 2.66 -1.24
N VAL A 78 0.00 1.41 -1.63
CA VAL A 78 0.60 1.10 -2.93
C VAL A 78 -0.31 1.61 -4.04
N ILE A 79 0.24 2.36 -5.00
CA ILE A 79 -0.55 3.01 -6.05
C ILE A 79 -1.38 2.01 -6.85
N ASP A 80 -0.82 0.85 -7.18
CA ASP A 80 -1.53 -0.19 -7.94
C ASP A 80 -2.75 -0.74 -7.19
N ASP A 81 -2.65 -0.81 -5.85
CA ASP A 81 -3.77 -1.18 -4.99
C ASP A 81 -4.81 -0.05 -4.93
N LEU A 82 -4.36 1.19 -4.75
CA LEU A 82 -5.21 2.36 -4.62
C LEU A 82 -6.08 2.59 -5.85
N ILE A 83 -5.49 2.48 -7.06
CA ILE A 83 -6.22 2.68 -8.32
C ILE A 83 -6.90 1.40 -8.85
N GLY A 84 -6.80 0.28 -8.15
CA GLY A 84 -7.42 -0.98 -8.56
C GLY A 84 -6.79 -1.62 -9.79
N LEU A 85 -5.48 -1.41 -10.00
CA LEU A 85 -4.72 -2.11 -11.04
C LEU A 85 -4.34 -3.50 -10.56
N SER A 86 -3.95 -3.64 -9.29
CA SER A 86 -3.64 -4.93 -8.68
C SER A 86 -4.89 -5.76 -8.40
N LYS A 87 -4.70 -7.09 -8.29
CA LYS A 87 -5.72 -8.04 -7.84
C LYS A 87 -5.68 -8.26 -6.32
N SER A 88 -5.01 -7.39 -5.58
CA SER A 88 -4.89 -7.50 -4.12
C SER A 88 -6.26 -7.55 -3.44
N ASN A 89 -6.41 -8.50 -2.51
CA ASN A 89 -7.58 -8.65 -1.63
C ASN A 89 -7.20 -8.47 -0.16
N LEU A 90 -6.12 -7.75 0.13
CA LEU A 90 -5.69 -7.47 1.49
C LEU A 90 -6.74 -6.61 2.20
N LYS A 91 -7.06 -6.95 3.45
CA LYS A 91 -8.13 -6.31 4.24
C LYS A 91 -7.98 -4.79 4.35
N PHE A 92 -6.75 -4.29 4.39
CA PHE A 92 -6.47 -2.86 4.56
C PHE A 92 -6.47 -2.08 3.24
N VAL A 93 -6.54 -2.77 2.10
CA VAL A 93 -6.57 -2.13 0.79
C VAL A 93 -7.98 -1.67 0.47
N LYS A 94 -8.13 -0.35 0.31
CA LYS A 94 -9.33 0.26 -0.25
C LYS A 94 -9.01 0.75 -1.65
N LYS A 95 -9.73 0.22 -2.63
CA LYS A 95 -9.63 0.66 -4.02
C LYS A 95 -10.49 1.92 -4.21
N TYR A 96 -9.92 2.94 -4.80
CA TYR A 96 -10.58 4.21 -5.12
C TYR A 96 -10.97 4.31 -6.59
N ALA A 97 -10.44 3.40 -7.43
CA ALA A 97 -10.77 3.26 -8.84
C ALA A 97 -10.68 1.78 -9.26
N ASP A 98 -11.06 1.47 -10.50
CA ASP A 98 -10.92 0.15 -11.13
C ASP A 98 -10.23 0.30 -12.50
N VAL A 99 -8.96 0.66 -12.46
CA VAL A 99 -8.15 0.87 -13.67
C VAL A 99 -7.96 -0.44 -14.43
N ASN A 100 -7.90 -1.58 -13.72
CA ASN A 100 -7.81 -2.90 -14.35
C ASN A 100 -8.99 -3.16 -15.31
N LYS A 101 -10.20 -2.82 -14.88
CA LYS A 101 -11.41 -2.95 -15.74
C LYS A 101 -11.33 -2.03 -16.96
N ILE A 102 -10.88 -0.79 -16.78
CA ILE A 102 -10.75 0.19 -17.89
C ILE A 102 -9.75 -0.33 -18.92
N ILE A 103 -8.57 -0.78 -18.48
CA ILE A 103 -7.54 -1.35 -19.36
C ILE A 103 -8.09 -2.56 -20.11
N ASN A 104 -8.77 -3.48 -19.43
CA ASN A 104 -9.34 -4.67 -20.05
C ASN A 104 -10.37 -4.33 -21.13
N ILE A 105 -11.23 -3.34 -20.89
CA ILE A 105 -12.20 -2.86 -21.88
C ILE A 105 -11.48 -2.28 -23.10
N ALA A 106 -10.49 -1.40 -22.88
CA ALA A 106 -9.73 -0.78 -23.95
C ALA A 106 -9.01 -1.81 -24.83
N VAL A 107 -8.31 -2.76 -24.20
CA VAL A 107 -7.59 -3.83 -24.92
C VAL A 107 -8.54 -4.74 -25.71
N LYS A 108 -9.70 -5.10 -25.14
CA LYS A 108 -10.71 -5.88 -25.85
C LYS A 108 -11.26 -5.13 -27.07
N LYS A 109 -11.53 -3.82 -26.92
CA LYS A 109 -12.00 -2.98 -28.03
C LYS A 109 -10.96 -2.89 -29.14
N TYR A 110 -9.71 -2.56 -28.79
CA TYR A 110 -8.58 -2.56 -29.73
C TYR A 110 -8.47 -3.88 -30.50
N LYS A 111 -8.44 -5.01 -29.79
CA LYS A 111 -8.37 -6.34 -30.40
C LYS A 111 -9.52 -6.57 -31.39
N SER A 112 -10.75 -6.18 -31.01
CA SER A 112 -11.93 -6.33 -31.88
C SER A 112 -11.79 -5.49 -33.16
N GLU A 113 -11.36 -4.24 -33.05
CA GLU A 113 -11.18 -3.34 -34.19
C GLU A 113 -10.06 -3.82 -35.13
N VAL A 114 -8.97 -4.36 -34.60
CA VAL A 114 -7.89 -4.96 -35.41
C VAL A 114 -8.41 -6.18 -36.19
N ILE A 115 -9.12 -7.10 -35.53
CA ILE A 115 -9.68 -8.30 -36.18
C ILE A 115 -10.69 -7.91 -37.27
N LYS A 116 -11.50 -6.90 -37.02
CA LYS A 116 -12.48 -6.37 -37.98
C LYS A 116 -11.89 -5.47 -39.05
N LYS A 117 -10.57 -5.25 -39.08
CA LYS A 117 -9.87 -4.32 -39.99
C LYS A 117 -10.39 -2.88 -39.89
N GLN A 118 -10.86 -2.46 -38.71
CA GLN A 118 -11.34 -1.10 -38.43
C GLN A 118 -10.23 -0.21 -37.87
N PHE A 119 -9.15 -0.81 -37.38
CA PHE A 119 -7.94 -0.13 -36.93
C PHE A 119 -6.72 -0.77 -37.61
N PRO A 120 -5.74 0.03 -38.11
CA PRO A 120 -5.79 1.47 -38.27
C PRO A 120 -6.75 1.93 -39.38
N ASN A 121 -7.34 3.09 -39.23
CA ASN A 121 -8.12 3.74 -40.28
C ASN A 121 -7.28 4.84 -40.97
N THR A 122 -7.89 5.65 -41.85
CA THR A 122 -7.19 6.70 -42.61
C THR A 122 -6.58 7.80 -41.71
N GLN A 123 -7.09 8.00 -40.51
CA GLN A 123 -6.55 8.97 -39.54
C GLN A 123 -5.32 8.41 -38.78
N HIS A 124 -5.17 7.10 -38.77
CA HIS A 124 -4.09 6.39 -38.06
C HIS A 124 -3.06 5.77 -39.02
N SER A 125 -3.12 6.14 -40.33
CA SER A 125 -2.23 5.62 -41.37
C SER A 125 -1.55 6.75 -42.12
N PHE A 126 -0.29 6.58 -42.47
CA PHE A 126 0.43 7.52 -43.32
C PHE A 126 0.03 7.25 -44.79
N LYS A 127 -0.29 8.33 -45.50
CA LYS A 127 -0.48 8.35 -46.98
C LYS A 127 0.70 9.01 -47.61
N ASN A 128 1.18 8.47 -48.71
CA ASN A 128 2.15 9.17 -49.59
C ASN A 128 1.46 10.29 -50.30
#